data_858f8e07499a3b87809e6d5383f5589f
#
_entry.id   858f8e07499a3b87809e6d5383f5589f
#
_cell.length_a   1.000
_cell.length_b   1.000
_cell.length_c   1.000
_cell.angle_alpha   90.00
_cell.angle_beta   90.00
_cell.angle_gamma   90.00
#
_symmetry.space_group_name_H-M   'P 1'
#
loop_
_entity.id
_entity.type
_entity.pdbx_description
1 polymer ?
#
loop_
_entity_poly.entity_id
_entity_poly.type
_entity_poly.pdbx_seq_one_letter_code
_entity_poly.pdbx_strand_id
1 'polypeptide(L)'
;MKGDRVIDEAVALVRDGYSVTLPVNGRSMLPFIIGGRESVILAPPAGLRRGLVALAWVEGRRYVLHRIERVEGDRVTLMGDGNLAGREYCTVGDVRAIATYVVDEAHRRHYLYSPWRKTASAVWWWLLPVRRYILAIYRLFNKNKIQ
;
A
#
# COMPACT_ATOMS: atom_id res chain seq x y z
N MET A 1 -1.72 -16.30 -12.83
CA MET A 1 -3.06 -15.75 -12.54
C MET A 1 -3.24 -14.39 -13.21
N LYS A 2 -4.45 -14.04 -13.56
CA LYS A 2 -4.73 -12.79 -14.28
C LYS A 2 -4.22 -11.54 -13.54
N GLY A 3 -4.40 -11.49 -12.22
CA GLY A 3 -3.97 -10.36 -11.42
C GLY A 3 -2.47 -10.13 -11.45
N ASP A 4 -1.68 -11.19 -11.41
CA ASP A 4 -0.23 -11.09 -11.43
C ASP A 4 0.28 -10.61 -12.78
N ARG A 5 -0.36 -11.03 -13.88
CA ARG A 5 0.01 -10.57 -15.22
C ARG A 5 -0.21 -9.07 -15.37
N VAL A 6 -1.35 -8.56 -14.91
CA VAL A 6 -1.64 -7.12 -14.95
C VAL A 6 -0.60 -6.35 -14.15
N ILE A 7 -0.23 -6.86 -12.97
CA ILE A 7 0.77 -6.21 -12.13
C ILE A 7 2.15 -6.28 -12.79
N ASP A 8 2.52 -7.40 -13.40
CA ASP A 8 3.78 -7.51 -14.14
C ASP A 8 3.87 -6.48 -15.26
N GLU A 9 2.79 -6.29 -16.02
CA GLU A 9 2.73 -5.27 -17.07
C GLU A 9 2.85 -3.85 -16.49
N ALA A 10 2.16 -3.58 -15.38
CA ALA A 10 2.25 -2.30 -14.69
C ALA A 10 3.68 -2.02 -14.22
N VAL A 11 4.33 -3.02 -13.63
CA VAL A 11 5.72 -2.91 -13.17
C VAL A 11 6.67 -2.61 -14.34
N ALA A 12 6.48 -3.27 -15.48
CA ALA A 12 7.30 -3.02 -16.67
C ALA A 12 7.14 -1.59 -17.17
N LEU A 13 5.91 -1.07 -17.21
CA LEU A 13 5.64 0.32 -17.62
C LEU A 13 6.25 1.32 -16.65
N VAL A 14 6.14 1.08 -15.35
CA VAL A 14 6.75 1.94 -14.33
C VAL A 14 8.26 1.98 -14.50
N ARG A 15 8.88 0.83 -14.73
CA ARG A 15 10.33 0.74 -14.95
C ARG A 15 10.77 1.56 -16.17
N ASP A 16 9.92 1.64 -17.20
CA ASP A 16 10.17 2.42 -18.41
C ASP A 16 9.86 3.92 -18.22
N GLY A 17 9.47 4.34 -17.01
CA GLY A 17 9.21 5.74 -16.66
C GLY A 17 7.78 6.20 -16.78
N TYR A 18 6.84 5.32 -17.07
CA TYR A 18 5.41 5.67 -17.14
C TYR A 18 4.77 5.67 -15.76
N SER A 19 3.82 6.58 -15.55
CA SER A 19 2.93 6.52 -14.40
C SER A 19 1.79 5.55 -14.72
N VAL A 20 1.48 4.66 -13.79
CA VAL A 20 0.46 3.64 -14.00
C VAL A 20 -0.57 3.71 -12.89
N THR A 21 -1.85 3.67 -13.24
CA THR A 21 -2.94 3.57 -12.27
C THR A 21 -3.36 2.12 -12.14
N LEU A 22 -3.29 1.59 -10.92
CA LEU A 22 -3.59 0.19 -10.64
C LEU A 22 -4.72 0.10 -9.62
N PRO A 23 -5.81 -0.64 -9.93
CA PRO A 23 -6.87 -0.88 -8.94
C PRO A 23 -6.33 -1.66 -7.74
N VAL A 24 -6.78 -1.29 -6.55
CA VAL A 24 -6.39 -1.95 -5.31
C VAL A 24 -7.45 -2.97 -4.91
N ASN A 25 -6.99 -4.14 -4.49
CA ASN A 25 -7.84 -5.19 -3.96
C ASN A 25 -7.44 -5.51 -2.52
N GLY A 26 -8.40 -6.01 -1.74
CA GLY A 26 -8.16 -6.44 -0.38
C GLY A 26 -8.27 -5.32 0.65
N ARG A 27 -7.95 -5.65 1.89
CA ARG A 27 -8.18 -4.78 3.05
C ARG A 27 -6.91 -4.44 3.83
N SER A 28 -5.75 -4.86 3.34
CA SER A 28 -4.50 -4.72 4.09
C SER A 28 -4.06 -3.28 4.28
N MET A 29 -4.57 -2.35 3.46
CA MET A 29 -4.23 -0.92 3.56
C MET A 29 -5.34 -0.06 4.18
N LEU A 30 -6.39 -0.67 4.70
CA LEU A 30 -7.41 0.08 5.45
C LEU A 30 -6.78 0.71 6.69
N PRO A 31 -7.21 1.89 7.09
CA PRO A 31 -8.28 2.71 6.50
C PRO A 31 -7.82 3.70 5.44
N PHE A 32 -6.55 3.70 5.04
CA PHE A 32 -5.98 4.72 4.16
C PHE A 32 -6.24 4.47 2.67
N ILE A 33 -6.30 3.21 2.27
CA ILE A 33 -6.63 2.83 0.88
C ILE A 33 -7.72 1.79 0.94
N ILE A 34 -8.83 2.05 0.24
CA ILE A 34 -10.00 1.15 0.25
C ILE A 34 -9.94 0.26 -0.99
N GLY A 35 -9.60 -1.03 -0.78
CA GLY A 35 -9.59 -2.01 -1.85
C GLY A 35 -10.98 -2.25 -2.41
N GLY A 36 -11.05 -2.47 -3.73
CA GLY A 36 -12.31 -2.65 -4.45
C GLY A 36 -12.99 -1.35 -4.84
N ARG A 37 -12.54 -0.21 -4.31
CA ARG A 37 -13.15 1.10 -4.56
C ARG A 37 -12.14 2.14 -5.06
N GLU A 38 -10.89 2.01 -4.65
CA GLU A 38 -9.85 2.98 -4.96
C GLU A 38 -8.74 2.35 -5.79
N SER A 39 -8.02 3.19 -6.50
CA SER A 39 -6.83 2.82 -7.26
C SER A 39 -5.64 3.63 -6.76
N VAL A 40 -4.44 3.18 -7.10
CA VAL A 40 -3.21 3.93 -6.78
C VAL A 40 -2.47 4.27 -8.05
N ILE A 41 -1.75 5.39 -8.04
CA ILE A 41 -0.84 5.76 -9.11
C ILE A 41 0.56 5.35 -8.66
N LEU A 42 1.22 4.56 -9.49
CA LEU A 42 2.54 4.02 -9.23
C LEU A 42 3.62 4.84 -9.95
N ALA A 43 4.76 4.98 -9.28
CA ALA A 43 5.97 5.62 -9.83
C ALA A 43 7.17 4.72 -9.57
N PRO A 44 8.31 4.94 -10.27
CA PRO A 44 9.52 4.16 -10.03
C PRO A 44 9.98 4.24 -8.58
N PRO A 45 10.52 3.14 -8.03
CA PRO A 45 11.01 3.14 -6.65
C PRO A 45 12.27 4.00 -6.54
N ALA A 46 12.25 4.97 -5.64
CA ALA A 46 13.40 5.84 -5.38
C ALA A 46 13.32 6.32 -3.95
N GLY A 47 14.49 6.45 -3.30
CA GLY A 47 14.55 6.97 -1.94
C GLY A 47 13.71 6.18 -0.96
N LEU A 48 13.84 4.86 -0.97
CA LEU A 48 13.04 3.99 -0.11
C LEU A 48 13.25 4.36 1.36
N ARG A 49 12.15 4.58 2.07
CA ARG A 49 12.18 4.97 3.47
C ARG A 49 10.87 4.59 4.16
N ARG A 50 10.90 4.60 5.47
CA ARG A 50 9.69 4.38 6.29
C ARG A 50 8.57 5.32 5.88
N GLY A 51 7.37 4.79 5.80
CA GLY A 51 6.15 5.54 5.51
C GLY A 51 5.69 5.49 4.07
N LEU A 52 6.56 5.10 3.12
CA LEU A 52 6.15 4.95 1.73
C LEU A 52 5.31 3.69 1.55
N VAL A 53 4.32 3.77 0.67
CA VAL A 53 3.51 2.61 0.27
C VAL A 53 4.16 2.01 -0.96
N ALA A 54 4.58 0.76 -0.85
CA ALA A 54 5.37 0.08 -1.87
C ALA A 54 4.60 -1.09 -2.47
N LEU A 55 4.74 -1.25 -3.78
CA LEU A 55 4.37 -2.48 -4.48
C LEU A 55 5.62 -3.36 -4.52
N ALA A 56 5.58 -4.50 -3.85
CA ALA A 56 6.74 -5.36 -3.69
C ALA A 56 6.41 -6.81 -4.01
N TRP A 57 7.43 -7.52 -4.51
CA TRP A 57 7.41 -8.96 -4.74
C TRP A 57 7.92 -9.62 -3.47
N VAL A 58 7.10 -10.45 -2.82
CA VAL A 58 7.46 -11.06 -1.54
C VAL A 58 7.39 -12.58 -1.62
N GLU A 59 8.24 -13.22 -0.82
CA GLU A 59 8.29 -14.69 -0.72
C GLU A 59 8.57 -15.38 -2.07
N GLY A 60 9.08 -14.63 -3.05
CA GLY A 60 9.35 -15.16 -4.39
C GLY A 60 8.10 -15.58 -5.18
N ARG A 61 6.91 -15.19 -4.75
CA ARG A 61 5.67 -15.72 -5.35
C ARG A 61 4.47 -14.79 -5.45
N ARG A 62 4.48 -13.60 -4.80
CA ARG A 62 3.30 -12.73 -4.84
C ARG A 62 3.66 -11.26 -4.69
N TYR A 63 2.80 -10.42 -5.24
CA TYR A 63 2.88 -8.98 -5.02
C TYR A 63 2.04 -8.56 -3.83
N VAL A 64 2.54 -7.58 -3.09
CA VAL A 64 1.79 -6.90 -2.04
C VAL A 64 1.92 -5.40 -2.22
N LEU A 65 0.89 -4.66 -1.82
CA LEU A 65 0.91 -3.21 -1.73
C LEU A 65 0.82 -2.88 -0.24
N HIS A 66 1.96 -2.64 0.39
CA HIS A 66 2.04 -2.41 1.84
C HIS A 66 2.97 -1.25 2.15
N ARG A 67 2.84 -0.73 3.37
CA ARG A 67 3.65 0.39 3.82
C ARG A 67 5.02 -0.09 4.30
N ILE A 68 6.07 0.65 3.96
CA ILE A 68 7.41 0.37 4.45
C ILE A 68 7.49 0.77 5.91
N GLU A 69 7.77 -0.21 6.77
CA GLU A 69 7.99 0.01 8.20
C GLU A 69 9.46 0.35 8.49
N ARG A 70 10.39 -0.31 7.78
CA ARG A 70 11.82 -0.15 8.03
C ARG A 70 12.62 -0.51 6.78
N VAL A 71 13.72 0.21 6.58
CA VAL A 71 14.74 -0.13 5.59
C VAL A 71 16.08 -0.21 6.31
N GLU A 72 16.72 -1.36 6.27
CA GLU A 72 18.03 -1.58 6.86
C GLU A 72 18.96 -2.21 5.81
N GLY A 73 19.88 -1.43 5.25
CA GLY A 73 20.71 -1.90 4.16
C GLY A 73 19.85 -2.34 2.98
N ASP A 74 19.95 -3.62 2.61
CA ASP A 74 19.14 -4.19 1.52
C ASP A 74 17.82 -4.80 1.99
N ARG A 75 17.55 -4.80 3.28
CA ARG A 75 16.35 -5.43 3.84
C ARG A 75 15.23 -4.41 4.02
N VAL A 76 14.06 -4.75 3.50
CA VAL A 76 12.85 -3.93 3.61
C VAL A 76 11.80 -4.71 4.38
N THR A 77 11.24 -4.09 5.42
CA THR A 77 10.13 -4.64 6.20
C THR A 77 8.86 -3.91 5.83
N LEU A 78 7.83 -4.67 5.46
CA LEU A 78 6.56 -4.14 4.99
C LEU A 78 5.43 -4.54 5.94
N MET A 79 4.44 -3.66 6.07
CA MET A 79 3.25 -3.91 6.86
C MET A 79 2.06 -3.20 6.25
N GLY A 80 0.95 -3.93 6.05
CA GLY A 80 -0.32 -3.33 5.64
C GLY A 80 -0.93 -2.52 6.77
N ASP A 81 -1.46 -1.34 6.47
CA ASP A 81 -2.07 -0.47 7.47
C ASP A 81 -3.26 -1.16 8.17
N GLY A 82 -3.97 -2.03 7.47
CA GLY A 82 -5.06 -2.82 8.03
C GLY A 82 -4.65 -4.18 8.58
N ASN A 83 -3.36 -4.48 8.57
CA ASN A 83 -2.84 -5.75 9.04
C ASN A 83 -2.49 -5.64 10.54
N LEU A 84 -3.02 -6.56 11.34
CA LEU A 84 -2.89 -6.47 12.79
C LEU A 84 -1.58 -7.01 13.33
N ALA A 85 -0.96 -7.96 12.66
CA ALA A 85 0.21 -8.66 13.18
C ALA A 85 1.23 -9.05 12.13
N GLY A 86 0.81 -9.26 10.89
CA GLY A 86 1.68 -9.78 9.85
C GLY A 86 2.64 -8.74 9.29
N ARG A 87 3.85 -9.17 9.01
CA ARG A 87 4.84 -8.37 8.30
C ARG A 87 5.42 -9.21 7.17
N GLU A 88 5.80 -8.55 6.10
CA GLU A 88 6.52 -9.17 5.00
C GLU A 88 7.93 -8.61 4.94
N TYR A 89 8.85 -9.41 4.45
CA TYR A 89 10.25 -9.02 4.31
C TYR A 89 10.67 -9.22 2.87
N CYS A 90 11.40 -8.26 2.33
CA CYS A 90 11.95 -8.36 0.99
C CYS A 90 13.26 -7.59 0.89
N THR A 91 13.87 -7.58 -0.29
CA THR A 91 15.05 -6.76 -0.55
C THR A 91 14.64 -5.46 -1.24
N VAL A 92 15.57 -4.51 -1.28
CA VAL A 92 15.37 -3.25 -2.02
C VAL A 92 15.00 -3.53 -3.48
N GLY A 93 15.65 -4.52 -4.11
CA GLY A 93 15.35 -4.90 -5.49
C GLY A 93 13.96 -5.49 -5.71
N ASP A 94 13.34 -6.01 -4.67
CA ASP A 94 11.98 -6.56 -4.73
C ASP A 94 10.90 -5.47 -4.68
N VAL A 95 11.25 -4.25 -4.29
CA VAL A 95 10.33 -3.11 -4.34
C VAL A 95 10.26 -2.63 -5.78
N ARG A 96 9.12 -2.87 -6.43
CA ARG A 96 8.96 -2.65 -7.87
C ARG A 96 8.40 -1.28 -8.21
N ALA A 97 7.65 -0.68 -7.30
CA ALA A 97 7.06 0.64 -7.51
C ALA A 97 6.66 1.26 -6.16
N ILE A 98 6.46 2.57 -6.16
CA ILE A 98 5.96 3.31 -5.02
C ILE A 98 4.61 3.92 -5.40
N ALA A 99 3.60 3.74 -4.56
CA ALA A 99 2.32 4.42 -4.74
C ALA A 99 2.46 5.87 -4.30
N THR A 100 2.05 6.80 -5.14
CA THR A 100 2.18 8.24 -4.88
C THR A 100 0.84 8.89 -4.60
N TYR A 101 -0.23 8.47 -5.30
CA TYR A 101 -1.57 9.02 -5.17
C TYR A 101 -2.57 7.89 -5.03
N VAL A 102 -3.66 8.17 -4.30
CA VAL A 102 -4.87 7.36 -4.32
C VAL A 102 -5.88 8.06 -5.22
N VAL A 103 -6.55 7.29 -6.07
CA VAL A 103 -7.62 7.78 -6.93
C VAL A 103 -8.94 7.23 -6.40
N ASP A 104 -9.88 8.11 -6.02
CA ASP A 104 -11.16 7.69 -5.47
C ASP A 104 -12.17 7.33 -6.58
N GLU A 105 -13.36 6.92 -6.19
CA GLU A 105 -14.41 6.51 -7.13
C GLU A 105 -14.86 7.66 -8.04
N ALA A 106 -14.68 8.91 -7.62
CA ALA A 106 -14.98 10.10 -8.42
C ALA A 106 -13.79 10.52 -9.29
N HIS A 107 -12.77 9.69 -9.42
CA HIS A 107 -11.55 9.94 -10.18
C HIS A 107 -10.72 11.12 -9.67
N ARG A 108 -10.86 11.47 -8.40
CA ARG A 108 -10.06 12.53 -7.77
C ARG A 108 -8.79 11.92 -7.19
N ARG A 109 -7.67 12.64 -7.35
CA ARG A 109 -6.36 12.22 -6.85
C ARG A 109 -6.11 12.79 -5.46
N HIS A 110 -5.58 11.95 -4.57
CA HIS A 110 -5.19 12.36 -3.22
C HIS A 110 -3.75 11.94 -2.99
N TYR A 111 -2.88 12.91 -2.74
CA TYR A 111 -1.47 12.60 -2.49
C TYR A 111 -1.33 11.84 -1.18
N LEU A 112 -0.68 10.68 -1.23
CA LEU A 112 -0.56 9.78 -0.08
C LEU A 112 0.29 10.36 1.06
N TYR A 113 1.19 11.27 0.72
CA TYR A 113 2.18 11.79 1.67
C TYR A 113 1.97 13.25 2.03
N SER A 114 0.74 13.75 1.90
CA SER A 114 0.38 15.08 2.38
C SER A 114 0.60 15.17 3.90
N PRO A 115 0.87 16.36 4.45
CA PRO A 115 1.20 16.48 5.89
C PRO A 115 0.17 15.86 6.80
N TRP A 116 -1.12 16.05 6.55
CA TRP A 116 -2.16 15.46 7.40
C TRP A 116 -2.22 13.94 7.28
N ARG A 117 -1.97 13.37 6.10
CA ARG A 117 -1.93 11.91 5.91
C ARG A 117 -0.71 11.29 6.58
N LYS A 118 0.43 11.95 6.53
CA LYS A 118 1.64 11.50 7.24
C LYS A 118 1.38 11.48 8.74
N THR A 119 0.77 12.53 9.28
CA THR A 119 0.43 12.60 10.70
C THR A 119 -0.58 11.51 11.05
N ALA A 120 -1.61 11.34 10.25
CA ALA A 120 -2.62 10.32 10.47
C ALA A 120 -2.02 8.92 10.46
N SER A 121 -1.13 8.60 9.51
CA SER A 121 -0.50 7.27 9.48
C SER A 121 0.47 7.05 10.63
N ALA A 122 1.20 8.09 11.05
CA ALA A 122 2.08 7.99 12.21
C ALA A 122 1.26 7.73 13.49
N VAL A 123 0.16 8.44 13.67
CA VAL A 123 -0.76 8.22 14.81
C VAL A 123 -1.36 6.81 14.73
N TRP A 124 -1.77 6.37 13.55
CA TRP A 124 -2.32 5.03 13.34
C TRP A 124 -1.33 3.94 13.76
N TRP A 125 -0.09 4.09 13.39
CA TRP A 125 0.96 3.13 13.77
C TRP A 125 1.31 3.22 15.26
N TRP A 126 1.24 4.42 15.84
CA TRP A 126 1.40 4.59 17.28
C TRP A 126 0.28 3.87 18.06
N LEU A 127 -0.92 3.77 17.46
CA LEU A 127 -2.06 3.07 18.04
C LEU A 127 -2.04 1.56 17.77
N LEU A 128 -0.91 1.01 17.33
CA LEU A 128 -0.79 -0.41 16.98
C LEU A 128 -1.42 -1.37 17.99
N PRO A 129 -1.24 -1.21 19.32
CA PRO A 129 -1.82 -2.14 20.29
C PRO A 129 -3.35 -2.16 20.31
N VAL A 130 -4.00 -1.08 19.89
CA VAL A 130 -5.48 -0.95 19.97
C VAL A 130 -6.14 -0.85 18.58
N ARG A 131 -5.37 -0.80 17.51
CA ARG A 131 -5.95 -0.54 16.18
C ARG A 131 -6.87 -1.66 15.68
N ARG A 132 -6.74 -2.88 16.19
CA ARG A 132 -7.67 -3.96 15.84
C ARG A 132 -9.11 -3.62 16.26
N TYR A 133 -9.28 -2.94 17.39
CA TYR A 133 -10.60 -2.50 17.85
C TYR A 133 -11.13 -1.37 16.96
N ILE A 134 -10.26 -0.44 16.57
CA ILE A 134 -10.61 0.66 15.68
C ILE A 134 -11.01 0.11 14.30
N LEU A 135 -10.27 -0.87 13.78
CA LEU A 135 -10.61 -1.53 12.51
C LEU A 135 -11.92 -2.29 12.59
N ALA A 136 -12.19 -2.95 13.72
CA ALA A 136 -13.45 -3.66 13.93
C ALA A 136 -14.63 -2.70 13.88
N ILE A 137 -14.51 -1.55 14.56
CA ILE A 137 -15.54 -0.50 14.55
C ILE A 137 -15.70 0.06 13.12
N TYR A 138 -14.59 0.36 12.45
CA TYR A 138 -14.62 0.86 11.08
C TYR A 138 -15.34 -0.10 10.14
N ARG A 139 -15.05 -1.39 10.21
CA ARG A 139 -15.70 -2.42 9.39
C ARG A 139 -17.19 -2.53 9.68
N LEU A 140 -17.57 -2.38 10.95
CA LEU A 140 -18.97 -2.43 11.35
C LEU A 140 -19.79 -1.33 10.67
N PHE A 141 -19.26 -0.10 10.65
CA PHE A 141 -19.94 1.03 10.02
C PHE A 141 -19.86 1.02 8.49
N ASN A 142 -18.87 0.37 7.91
CA ASN A 142 -18.64 0.37 6.47
C ASN A 142 -18.83 -1.02 5.83
N LYS A 143 -19.53 -1.89 6.50
CA LYS A 143 -19.72 -3.29 6.11
C LYS A 143 -20.16 -3.48 4.67
N ASN A 144 -21.11 -2.66 4.21
CA ASN A 144 -21.67 -2.76 2.86
C ASN A 144 -20.81 -2.05 1.80
N LYS A 145 -19.83 -1.27 2.20
CA LYS A 145 -19.00 -0.48 1.29
C LYS A 145 -17.68 -1.15 0.95
N ILE A 146 -17.26 -2.13 1.76
CA ILE A 146 -15.92 -2.72 1.64
C ILE A 146 -15.93 -4.09 0.96
N GLN A 147 -17.07 -4.65 0.73
CA GLN A 147 -17.23 -5.95 0.08
C GLN A 147 -16.75 -5.99 -1.36
#